data_9e0d2e4451f24f0be0bbf9e557a61c7c
#
_entry.id   9e0d2e4451f24f0be0bbf9e557a61c7c
#
_cell.length_a   1.000
_cell.length_b   1.000
_cell.length_c   1.000
_cell.angle_alpha   90.00
_cell.angle_beta   90.00
_cell.angle_gamma   90.00
#
_symmetry.space_group_name_H-M   'P 1'
#
loop_
_entity.id
_entity.type
_entity.pdbx_description
1 polymer ?
#
loop_
_entity_poly.entity_id
_entity_poly.type
_entity_poly.pdbx_seq_one_letter_code
_entity_poly.pdbx_strand_id
1 'polypeptide(L)'
;MTNQLTPEATSLGLDRRQLLAGSAAVGLATAFAALPAQAQDKPKKGGVLRLGMEGGSASDSLDPRTYADSIPISYSLMFWNQLVEIDAKGNATPELAESWESKAGAAEWIFNIRKGITFTSGKTLDADDVIYSINLHRGETKSPAKGILEPITEIKKLSSHQVQITMKTGNADLPFVLSDYHLLIVPNGTTDFSKPDGTGAYTLVEWQPGVRVVAKRKAGNYWKAGRGNFDSVELRYIGDAAARTQALVTGQVDAVNRLNPKTVALLSKNKNINVTRTKGTGNRYGFVALVDADPYKSHDLMLALKYGIDRKKIIDNVFSGYASMGNDQTVGPADRFYNAALKAKSYDPDRAAFHFKKAGTSASLEVQVSDGCYSGSTDSGVMFQESLKKAGISMEVKRVSGDGYWDNVWMKVPFCSVFWGNRPTADLQISTQFLSGGAWNDTHFKSPALDKLVISARVELNEKKRKEMYAESQRIISEDAGMVCFAVGDQMDGSSTKLRGLESHARYDMNDNRLAEKGWFA
;
A
#
# COMPACT_ATOMS: atom_id res chain seq x y z
N MET A 1 27.13 70.54 13.49
CA MET A 1 28.34 70.05 14.17
C MET A 1 28.20 68.55 14.26
N THR A 2 28.58 67.86 13.20
CA THR A 2 29.78 67.05 12.94
C THR A 2 30.26 66.23 14.13
N ASN A 3 30.10 64.89 14.07
CA ASN A 3 31.27 64.00 14.10
C ASN A 3 30.86 62.59 13.68
N GLN A 4 31.47 62.17 12.57
CA GLN A 4 31.57 60.76 12.14
C GLN A 4 32.66 60.08 12.96
N LEU A 5 32.46 58.81 13.30
CA LEU A 5 33.57 57.88 13.63
C LEU A 5 33.28 56.52 12.96
N THR A 6 34.11 56.21 12.01
CA THR A 6 34.31 54.90 11.40
C THR A 6 35.14 54.00 12.31
N PRO A 7 34.89 52.67 12.38
CA PRO A 7 35.90 51.74 12.93
C PRO A 7 36.73 51.12 11.81
N GLU A 8 38.04 51.19 12.03
CA GLU A 8 39.09 50.55 11.24
C GLU A 8 39.03 49.04 11.26
N ALA A 9 39.27 48.43 10.12
CA ALA A 9 39.49 47.00 9.95
C ALA A 9 40.99 46.70 10.23
N THR A 10 41.25 45.97 11.31
CA THR A 10 42.59 45.41 11.58
C THR A 10 42.74 44.04 10.91
N SER A 11 43.52 44.00 9.85
CA SER A 11 43.99 42.77 9.19
C SER A 11 45.11 42.13 10.01
N LEU A 12 44.90 40.95 10.58
CA LEU A 12 45.94 40.08 11.10
C LEU A 12 46.48 39.20 9.96
N GLY A 13 47.63 39.62 9.45
CA GLY A 13 48.44 38.83 8.52
C GLY A 13 49.15 37.69 9.26
N LEU A 14 48.82 36.46 8.90
CA LEU A 14 49.58 35.28 9.33
C LEU A 14 50.71 35.01 8.35
N ASP A 15 51.95 35.10 8.86
CA ASP A 15 53.19 34.88 8.12
C ASP A 15 53.40 33.38 7.84
N ARG A 16 53.81 33.06 6.60
CA ARG A 16 54.06 31.71 6.07
C ARG A 16 55.16 30.91 6.82
N ARG A 17 55.86 31.50 7.77
CA ARG A 17 56.91 30.85 8.57
C ARG A 17 56.46 30.21 9.88
N GLN A 18 55.20 30.39 10.29
CA GLN A 18 54.63 29.76 11.51
C GLN A 18 53.94 28.43 11.26
N LEU A 19 53.87 27.96 10.01
CA LEU A 19 53.23 26.71 9.62
C LEU A 19 54.17 25.50 9.57
N LEU A 20 55.42 25.66 9.96
CA LEU A 20 56.44 24.58 9.89
C LEU A 20 57.10 24.18 11.24
N ALA A 21 56.55 24.60 12.37
CA ALA A 21 57.07 24.20 13.69
C ALA A 21 55.94 23.64 14.57
N GLY A 22 55.49 22.42 14.30
CA GLY A 22 54.45 21.77 15.10
C GLY A 22 54.19 20.32 14.72
N SER A 23 55.18 19.63 14.17
CA SER A 23 55.04 18.21 13.77
C SER A 23 55.77 17.30 14.75
N ALA A 24 55.20 17.05 15.91
CA ALA A 24 55.55 15.89 16.75
C ALA A 24 54.55 15.76 17.90
N ALA A 25 53.40 15.12 17.67
CA ALA A 25 52.62 14.46 18.70
C ALA A 25 51.67 13.43 18.08
N VAL A 26 52.05 12.18 18.28
CA VAL A 26 51.21 10.99 18.47
C VAL A 26 50.17 10.70 17.39
N GLY A 27 50.56 9.81 16.47
CA GLY A 27 49.64 9.11 15.58
C GLY A 27 48.70 8.18 16.34
N LEU A 28 47.45 8.59 16.46
CA LEU A 28 46.30 7.69 16.59
C LEU A 28 45.66 7.65 15.22
N ALA A 29 46.14 6.74 14.37
CA ALA A 29 45.46 6.32 13.16
C ALA A 29 44.21 5.59 13.61
N THR A 30 43.10 6.30 13.71
CA THR A 30 41.77 5.68 13.62
C THR A 30 41.65 5.13 12.22
N ALA A 31 41.95 3.84 12.06
CA ALA A 31 41.56 3.05 10.94
C ALA A 31 40.03 3.05 10.92
N PHE A 32 39.43 3.98 10.20
CA PHE A 32 38.10 3.77 9.66
C PHE A 32 38.22 2.55 8.75
N ALA A 33 37.90 1.36 9.30
CA ALA A 33 37.62 0.21 8.50
C ALA A 33 36.44 0.66 7.60
N ALA A 34 36.74 1.00 6.37
CA ALA A 34 35.75 1.13 5.33
C ALA A 34 35.04 -0.22 5.29
N LEU A 35 33.84 -0.29 5.89
CA LEU A 35 32.93 -1.40 5.64
C LEU A 35 32.88 -1.52 4.11
N PRO A 36 33.13 -2.70 3.53
CA PRO A 36 33.02 -2.84 2.10
C PRO A 36 31.62 -2.39 1.72
N ALA A 37 31.50 -1.28 0.98
CA ALA A 37 30.27 -0.95 0.30
C ALA A 37 29.93 -2.22 -0.48
N GLN A 38 28.87 -2.92 -0.08
CA GLN A 38 28.38 -4.07 -0.85
C GLN A 38 28.16 -3.51 -2.25
N ALA A 39 29.03 -3.91 -3.18
CA ALA A 39 28.86 -3.59 -4.59
C ALA A 39 27.46 -4.06 -4.96
N GLN A 40 26.56 -3.11 -5.20
CA GLN A 40 25.21 -3.42 -5.63
C GLN A 40 25.38 -4.21 -6.94
N ASP A 41 25.04 -5.49 -6.91
CA ASP A 41 25.11 -6.34 -8.09
C ASP A 41 24.34 -5.69 -9.23
N LYS A 42 25.03 -5.34 -10.32
CA LYS A 42 24.35 -4.74 -11.48
C LYS A 42 23.39 -5.78 -12.08
N PRO A 43 22.18 -5.36 -12.49
CA PRO A 43 21.23 -6.26 -13.14
C PRO A 43 21.86 -7.00 -14.31
N LYS A 44 21.76 -8.33 -14.30
CA LYS A 44 22.23 -9.23 -15.37
C LYS A 44 21.03 -9.67 -16.20
N LYS A 45 21.22 -9.77 -17.51
CA LYS A 45 20.20 -10.33 -18.42
C LYS A 45 20.35 -11.85 -18.50
N GLY A 46 19.22 -12.55 -18.58
CA GLY A 46 19.14 -13.98 -18.83
C GLY A 46 18.32 -14.77 -17.82
N GLY A 47 18.08 -16.02 -18.16
CA GLY A 47 17.39 -16.99 -17.33
C GLY A 47 15.86 -16.93 -17.38
N VAL A 48 15.24 -17.93 -16.73
CA VAL A 48 13.78 -18.09 -16.63
C VAL A 48 13.36 -17.82 -15.21
N LEU A 49 12.58 -16.77 -14.99
CA LEU A 49 11.96 -16.51 -13.69
C LEU A 49 10.69 -17.35 -13.54
N ARG A 50 10.60 -18.14 -12.46
CA ARG A 50 9.42 -18.92 -12.12
C ARG A 50 8.80 -18.37 -10.84
N LEU A 51 7.56 -17.90 -10.94
CA LEU A 51 6.79 -17.37 -9.82
C LEU A 51 5.69 -18.34 -9.42
N GLY A 52 5.58 -18.65 -8.13
CA GLY A 52 4.46 -19.41 -7.57
C GLY A 52 3.60 -18.47 -6.74
N MET A 53 2.40 -18.13 -7.21
CA MET A 53 1.59 -17.09 -6.58
C MET A 53 0.16 -17.57 -6.26
N GLU A 54 -0.43 -17.00 -5.23
CA GLU A 54 -1.89 -16.98 -5.05
C GLU A 54 -2.46 -15.66 -5.55
N GLY A 55 -3.77 -15.54 -5.56
CA GLY A 55 -4.46 -14.34 -6.04
C GLY A 55 -4.73 -14.40 -7.54
N GLY A 56 -5.18 -15.56 -8.00
CA GLY A 56 -5.67 -15.81 -9.36
C GLY A 56 -6.88 -16.73 -9.36
N SER A 57 -7.55 -16.82 -10.50
CA SER A 57 -8.80 -17.55 -10.70
C SER A 57 -8.91 -18.08 -12.12
N ALA A 58 -9.71 -19.14 -12.31
CA ALA A 58 -10.08 -19.62 -13.63
C ALA A 58 -10.92 -18.60 -14.43
N SER A 59 -11.49 -17.61 -13.77
CA SER A 59 -12.22 -16.49 -14.40
C SER A 59 -11.32 -15.29 -14.74
N ASP A 60 -10.01 -15.34 -14.46
CA ASP A 60 -9.10 -14.27 -14.84
C ASP A 60 -9.12 -13.99 -16.33
N SER A 61 -8.90 -12.76 -16.69
CA SER A 61 -8.94 -12.25 -18.06
C SER A 61 -7.74 -11.34 -18.32
N LEU A 62 -7.36 -11.18 -19.57
CA LEU A 62 -6.34 -10.21 -19.98
C LEU A 62 -6.90 -8.79 -20.15
N ASP A 63 -8.20 -8.61 -19.97
CA ASP A 63 -8.87 -7.30 -20.01
C ASP A 63 -8.61 -6.51 -18.72
N PRO A 64 -7.95 -5.36 -18.76
CA PRO A 64 -7.62 -4.57 -17.57
C PRO A 64 -8.83 -4.12 -16.74
N ARG A 65 -10.03 -4.15 -17.33
CA ARG A 65 -11.28 -3.84 -16.63
C ARG A 65 -11.76 -4.94 -15.67
N THR A 66 -11.02 -6.03 -15.52
CA THR A 66 -11.45 -7.22 -14.75
C THR A 66 -10.46 -7.62 -13.65
N TYR A 67 -9.33 -6.96 -13.54
CA TYR A 67 -8.30 -7.36 -12.58
C TYR A 67 -8.77 -7.17 -11.13
N ALA A 68 -8.43 -8.14 -10.27
CA ALA A 68 -8.89 -8.13 -8.90
C ALA A 68 -7.80 -8.48 -7.86
N ASP A 69 -6.76 -9.25 -8.25
CA ASP A 69 -5.76 -9.73 -7.30
C ASP A 69 -4.37 -9.88 -7.96
N SER A 70 -3.38 -10.36 -7.22
CA SER A 70 -1.94 -10.29 -7.53
C SER A 70 -1.53 -10.93 -8.85
N ILE A 71 -2.13 -12.04 -9.26
CA ILE A 71 -1.75 -12.72 -10.51
C ILE A 71 -2.08 -11.88 -11.75
N PRO A 72 -3.35 -11.43 -11.96
CA PRO A 72 -3.67 -10.57 -13.09
C PRO A 72 -2.90 -9.26 -13.07
N ILE A 73 -2.66 -8.67 -11.90
CA ILE A 73 -1.83 -7.47 -11.78
C ILE A 73 -0.39 -7.75 -12.21
N SER A 74 0.21 -8.86 -11.75
CA SER A 74 1.59 -9.20 -12.06
C SER A 74 1.83 -9.46 -13.55
N TYR A 75 0.95 -10.23 -14.22
CA TYR A 75 1.15 -10.46 -15.65
C TYR A 75 0.83 -9.23 -16.49
N SER A 76 -0.11 -8.40 -16.07
CA SER A 76 -0.43 -7.18 -16.81
C SER A 76 0.76 -6.21 -16.86
N LEU A 77 1.48 -6.06 -15.74
CA LEU A 77 2.67 -5.21 -15.65
C LEU A 77 3.90 -5.79 -16.38
N MET A 78 3.84 -7.04 -16.84
CA MET A 78 4.81 -7.56 -17.82
C MET A 78 4.57 -7.01 -19.22
N PHE A 79 3.30 -6.81 -19.59
CA PHE A 79 2.89 -6.45 -20.96
C PHE A 79 2.67 -4.96 -21.15
N TRP A 80 2.14 -4.26 -20.16
CA TRP A 80 1.77 -2.85 -20.22
C TRP A 80 2.46 -2.02 -19.14
N ASN A 81 2.42 -0.72 -19.32
CA ASN A 81 2.83 0.25 -18.31
C ASN A 81 1.67 1.21 -17.99
N GLN A 82 1.85 1.95 -16.92
CA GLN A 82 0.94 2.99 -16.43
C GLN A 82 1.50 4.38 -16.75
N LEU A 83 0.74 5.44 -16.49
CA LEU A 83 1.26 6.80 -16.56
C LEU A 83 2.26 7.10 -15.45
N VAL A 84 1.98 6.56 -14.26
CA VAL A 84 2.69 6.83 -13.02
C VAL A 84 3.02 5.51 -12.34
N GLU A 85 4.27 5.33 -11.92
CA GLU A 85 4.71 4.23 -11.06
C GLU A 85 4.79 4.71 -9.61
N ILE A 86 4.54 3.83 -8.65
CA ILE A 86 4.80 4.12 -7.24
C ILE A 86 6.14 3.49 -6.86
N ASP A 87 6.99 4.26 -6.18
CA ASP A 87 8.28 3.75 -5.67
C ASP A 87 8.10 2.91 -4.39
N ALA A 88 9.18 2.26 -3.95
CA ALA A 88 9.16 1.42 -2.74
C ALA A 88 8.78 2.18 -1.46
N LYS A 89 8.89 3.51 -1.46
CA LYS A 89 8.53 4.39 -0.34
C LYS A 89 7.10 4.91 -0.43
N GLY A 90 6.36 4.57 -1.50
CA GLY A 90 5.00 5.03 -1.70
C GLY A 90 4.88 6.38 -2.42
N ASN A 91 5.92 6.90 -3.07
CA ASN A 91 5.86 8.15 -3.83
C ASN A 91 5.50 7.89 -5.29
N ALA A 92 4.73 8.81 -5.88
CA ALA A 92 4.44 8.81 -7.31
C ALA A 92 5.71 9.22 -8.10
N THR A 93 6.08 8.40 -9.07
CA THR A 93 7.27 8.60 -9.93
C THR A 93 6.90 8.50 -11.40
N PRO A 94 7.62 9.20 -12.30
CA PRO A 94 7.36 9.15 -13.74
C PRO A 94 7.45 7.73 -14.33
N GLU A 95 6.41 7.34 -15.10
CA GLU A 95 6.44 6.13 -15.92
C GLU A 95 6.21 6.52 -17.39
N LEU A 96 5.05 6.27 -18.01
CA LEU A 96 4.77 6.76 -19.38
C LEU A 96 4.51 8.26 -19.42
N ALA A 97 4.02 8.87 -18.33
CA ALA A 97 4.13 10.31 -18.14
C ALA A 97 5.55 10.63 -17.62
N GLU A 98 6.28 11.48 -18.31
CA GLU A 98 7.62 11.94 -17.88
C GLU A 98 7.56 13.04 -16.82
N SER A 99 6.44 13.76 -16.76
CA SER A 99 6.16 14.78 -15.75
C SER A 99 4.68 15.12 -15.73
N TRP A 100 4.26 15.77 -14.66
CA TRP A 100 2.92 16.34 -14.51
C TRP A 100 2.95 17.58 -13.64
N GLU A 101 1.96 18.43 -13.85
CA GLU A 101 1.74 19.64 -13.06
C GLU A 101 0.25 19.87 -12.85
N SER A 102 -0.10 20.60 -11.79
CA SER A 102 -1.46 20.97 -11.48
C SER A 102 -1.59 22.46 -11.24
N LYS A 103 -2.72 23.04 -11.62
CA LYS A 103 -3.13 24.37 -11.18
C LYS A 103 -3.59 24.36 -9.71
N ALA A 104 -3.66 25.55 -9.11
CA ALA A 104 -4.15 25.72 -7.75
C ALA A 104 -5.51 25.03 -7.56
N GLY A 105 -5.71 24.37 -6.41
CA GLY A 105 -6.92 23.62 -6.10
C GLY A 105 -6.98 22.23 -6.73
N ALA A 106 -5.93 21.76 -7.43
CA ALA A 106 -5.78 20.42 -8.00
C ALA A 106 -6.96 19.96 -8.88
N ALA A 107 -7.68 20.89 -9.52
CA ALA A 107 -8.81 20.60 -10.41
C ALA A 107 -8.42 20.43 -11.88
N GLU A 108 -7.29 20.96 -12.29
CA GLU A 108 -6.75 20.81 -13.62
C GLU A 108 -5.32 20.27 -13.54
N TRP A 109 -5.03 19.20 -14.27
CA TRP A 109 -3.73 18.54 -14.33
C TRP A 109 -3.27 18.43 -15.78
N ILE A 110 -1.97 18.63 -16.01
CA ILE A 110 -1.34 18.41 -17.30
C ILE A 110 -0.31 17.30 -17.14
N PHE A 111 -0.40 16.27 -17.98
CA PHE A 111 0.55 15.15 -18.04
C PHE A 111 1.33 15.22 -19.35
N ASN A 112 2.66 15.24 -19.25
CA ASN A 112 3.56 15.20 -20.39
C ASN A 112 3.95 13.74 -20.68
N ILE A 113 3.63 13.24 -21.86
CA ILE A 113 3.82 11.85 -22.26
C ILE A 113 5.20 11.66 -22.89
N ARG A 114 5.91 10.59 -22.51
CA ARG A 114 7.21 10.25 -23.06
C ARG A 114 7.14 10.07 -24.57
N LYS A 115 8.18 10.58 -25.27
CA LYS A 115 8.36 10.38 -26.70
C LYS A 115 9.16 9.12 -26.99
N GLY A 116 8.98 8.54 -28.17
CA GLY A 116 9.77 7.43 -28.67
C GLY A 116 9.47 6.07 -28.03
N ILE A 117 8.41 5.96 -27.25
CA ILE A 117 7.92 4.68 -26.70
C ILE A 117 7.02 4.01 -27.75
N THR A 118 7.22 2.71 -27.96
CA THR A 118 6.41 1.92 -28.91
C THR A 118 5.72 0.76 -28.23
N PHE A 119 4.53 0.45 -28.69
CA PHE A 119 3.81 -0.78 -28.36
C PHE A 119 4.45 -2.00 -29.05
N THR A 120 4.02 -3.20 -28.70
CA THR A 120 4.48 -4.46 -29.32
C THR A 120 4.24 -4.48 -30.83
N SER A 121 3.14 -3.90 -31.28
CA SER A 121 2.80 -3.75 -32.71
C SER A 121 3.71 -2.80 -33.48
N GLY A 122 4.55 -2.02 -32.80
CA GLY A 122 5.37 -0.96 -33.40
C GLY A 122 4.68 0.39 -33.48
N LYS A 123 3.40 0.51 -33.11
CA LYS A 123 2.71 1.80 -32.98
C LYS A 123 3.42 2.67 -31.94
N THR A 124 3.67 3.93 -32.23
CA THR A 124 4.21 4.89 -31.26
C THR A 124 3.11 5.35 -30.30
N LEU A 125 3.45 5.39 -29.00
CA LEU A 125 2.59 5.93 -27.94
C LEU A 125 2.33 7.43 -28.17
N ASP A 126 1.07 7.81 -28.03
CA ASP A 126 0.64 9.21 -28.08
C ASP A 126 -0.49 9.52 -27.08
N ALA A 127 -0.96 10.76 -27.07
CA ALA A 127 -2.02 11.24 -26.18
C ALA A 127 -3.39 10.57 -26.44
N ASP A 128 -3.67 10.13 -27.66
CA ASP A 128 -4.93 9.45 -27.97
C ASP A 128 -5.00 8.08 -27.29
N ASP A 129 -3.86 7.36 -27.16
CA ASP A 129 -3.77 6.10 -26.44
C ASP A 129 -4.06 6.30 -24.95
N VAL A 130 -3.53 7.36 -24.37
CA VAL A 130 -3.76 7.70 -22.95
C VAL A 130 -5.23 8.03 -22.70
N ILE A 131 -5.83 8.87 -23.53
CA ILE A 131 -7.24 9.28 -23.44
C ILE A 131 -8.14 8.05 -23.59
N TYR A 132 -7.88 7.22 -24.58
CA TYR A 132 -8.62 5.99 -24.82
C TYR A 132 -8.54 5.05 -23.61
N SER A 133 -7.33 4.81 -23.12
CA SER A 133 -7.11 3.89 -22.00
C SER A 133 -7.83 4.30 -20.73
N ILE A 134 -7.77 5.58 -20.35
CA ILE A 134 -8.50 6.07 -19.17
C ILE A 134 -10.02 5.96 -19.39
N ASN A 135 -10.50 6.26 -20.61
CA ASN A 135 -11.93 6.19 -20.92
C ASN A 135 -12.50 4.77 -20.96
N LEU A 136 -11.68 3.71 -21.12
CA LEU A 136 -12.11 2.32 -20.94
C LEU A 136 -12.74 2.05 -19.55
N HIS A 137 -12.37 2.85 -18.56
CA HIS A 137 -12.79 2.71 -17.18
C HIS A 137 -13.81 3.77 -16.74
N ARG A 138 -14.40 4.53 -17.68
CA ARG A 138 -15.37 5.61 -17.44
C ARG A 138 -16.68 5.34 -18.21
N GLY A 139 -17.75 6.01 -17.82
CA GLY A 139 -19.07 5.85 -18.46
C GLY A 139 -19.66 4.44 -18.25
N GLU A 140 -20.21 3.86 -19.30
CA GLU A 140 -20.77 2.50 -19.27
C GLU A 140 -19.63 1.46 -19.32
N THR A 141 -19.17 1.03 -18.16
CA THR A 141 -18.09 0.06 -18.00
C THR A 141 -18.29 -0.82 -16.77
N LYS A 142 -17.80 -2.06 -16.83
CA LYS A 142 -17.75 -3.00 -15.71
C LYS A 142 -16.48 -2.84 -14.84
N SER A 143 -15.61 -1.88 -15.18
CA SER A 143 -14.34 -1.69 -14.50
C SER A 143 -14.53 -1.30 -13.03
N PRO A 144 -13.85 -1.96 -12.07
CA PRO A 144 -13.81 -1.52 -10.67
C PRO A 144 -13.20 -0.13 -10.49
N ALA A 145 -12.36 0.32 -11.43
CA ALA A 145 -11.76 1.66 -11.40
C ALA A 145 -12.76 2.80 -11.76
N LYS A 146 -14.00 2.48 -12.19
CA LYS A 146 -15.02 3.48 -12.52
C LYS A 146 -15.18 4.53 -11.43
N GLY A 147 -15.33 4.09 -10.17
CA GLY A 147 -15.61 5.00 -9.05
C GLY A 147 -14.47 5.97 -8.75
N ILE A 148 -13.20 5.55 -8.88
CA ILE A 148 -12.06 6.43 -8.65
C ILE A 148 -11.85 7.45 -9.77
N LEU A 149 -12.41 7.22 -10.96
CA LEU A 149 -12.34 8.12 -12.11
C LEU A 149 -13.61 8.98 -12.30
N GLU A 150 -14.68 8.72 -11.55
CA GLU A 150 -15.94 9.49 -11.61
C GLU A 150 -15.72 11.01 -11.45
N PRO A 151 -14.80 11.50 -10.59
CA PRO A 151 -14.57 12.94 -10.47
C PRO A 151 -13.96 13.60 -11.70
N ILE A 152 -13.43 12.85 -12.68
CA ILE A 152 -12.88 13.40 -13.92
C ILE A 152 -14.03 13.80 -14.84
N THR A 153 -14.11 15.10 -15.17
CA THR A 153 -15.14 15.64 -16.05
C THR A 153 -14.70 15.63 -17.51
N GLU A 154 -13.45 15.92 -17.78
CA GLU A 154 -12.89 16.01 -19.14
C GLU A 154 -11.46 15.49 -19.18
N ILE A 155 -11.11 14.83 -20.30
CA ILE A 155 -9.74 14.49 -20.67
C ILE A 155 -9.50 15.05 -22.06
N LYS A 156 -8.61 16.05 -22.17
CA LYS A 156 -8.39 16.80 -23.40
C LYS A 156 -6.97 16.59 -23.93
N LYS A 157 -6.85 16.31 -25.21
CA LYS A 157 -5.58 16.34 -25.93
C LYS A 157 -5.12 17.77 -26.14
N LEU A 158 -3.96 18.16 -25.61
CA LEU A 158 -3.35 19.45 -25.85
C LEU A 158 -2.34 19.37 -27.01
N SER A 159 -1.63 18.24 -27.11
CA SER A 159 -0.73 17.91 -28.22
C SER A 159 -0.63 16.39 -28.36
N SER A 160 0.18 15.90 -29.31
CA SER A 160 0.44 14.45 -29.45
C SER A 160 1.06 13.81 -28.19
N HIS A 161 1.70 14.61 -27.32
CA HIS A 161 2.37 14.12 -26.11
C HIS A 161 1.99 14.92 -24.87
N GLN A 162 0.78 15.49 -24.84
CA GLN A 162 0.31 16.23 -23.67
C GLN A 162 -1.20 16.07 -23.52
N VAL A 163 -1.61 15.67 -22.32
CA VAL A 163 -3.02 15.44 -21.94
C VAL A 163 -3.35 16.32 -20.75
N GLN A 164 -4.48 17.04 -20.82
CA GLN A 164 -5.09 17.74 -19.70
C GLN A 164 -6.24 16.91 -19.13
N ILE A 165 -6.28 16.78 -17.80
CA ILE A 165 -7.37 16.15 -17.08
C ILE A 165 -8.02 17.20 -16.21
N THR A 166 -9.34 17.40 -16.36
CA THR A 166 -10.17 18.32 -15.56
C THR A 166 -11.08 17.52 -14.64
N MET A 167 -11.17 17.95 -13.40
CA MET A 167 -11.92 17.28 -12.34
C MET A 167 -13.05 18.16 -11.82
N LYS A 168 -14.17 17.56 -11.44
CA LYS A 168 -15.32 18.25 -10.81
C LYS A 168 -14.93 18.89 -9.48
N THR A 169 -14.15 18.18 -8.70
CA THR A 169 -13.52 18.66 -7.45
C THR A 169 -12.04 18.31 -7.53
N GLY A 170 -11.18 19.23 -7.12
CA GLY A 170 -9.74 19.00 -7.16
C GLY A 170 -9.32 17.77 -6.37
N ASN A 171 -8.26 17.11 -6.84
CA ASN A 171 -7.65 15.98 -6.15
C ASN A 171 -6.12 16.02 -6.34
N ALA A 172 -5.40 16.36 -5.29
CA ALA A 172 -3.94 16.39 -5.29
C ALA A 172 -3.31 14.99 -5.39
N ASP A 173 -4.10 13.92 -5.25
CA ASP A 173 -3.68 12.54 -5.42
C ASP A 173 -3.95 11.97 -6.82
N LEU A 174 -4.34 12.79 -7.81
CA LEU A 174 -4.59 12.29 -9.16
C LEU A 174 -3.43 11.46 -9.73
N PRO A 175 -2.14 11.81 -9.56
CA PRO A 175 -1.04 10.94 -10.00
C PRO A 175 -1.06 9.55 -9.36
N PHE A 176 -1.46 9.44 -8.09
CA PHE A 176 -1.62 8.16 -7.40
C PHE A 176 -2.83 7.37 -7.92
N VAL A 177 -3.93 8.06 -8.24
CA VAL A 177 -5.10 7.44 -8.88
C VAL A 177 -4.70 6.85 -10.23
N LEU A 178 -3.90 7.57 -11.03
CA LEU A 178 -3.43 7.11 -12.35
C LEU A 178 -2.35 6.01 -12.29
N SER A 179 -1.91 5.63 -11.10
CA SER A 179 -1.09 4.43 -10.85
C SER A 179 -1.92 3.21 -10.43
N ASP A 180 -3.24 3.28 -10.48
CA ASP A 180 -4.09 2.11 -10.22
C ASP A 180 -3.85 1.03 -11.28
N TYR A 181 -3.76 -0.23 -10.85
CA TYR A 181 -3.34 -1.34 -11.71
C TYR A 181 -4.32 -1.67 -12.85
N HIS A 182 -5.52 -1.12 -12.84
CA HIS A 182 -6.43 -1.21 -13.98
C HIS A 182 -6.05 -0.21 -15.09
N LEU A 183 -5.42 0.93 -14.75
CA LEU A 183 -5.20 2.05 -15.65
C LEU A 183 -3.93 1.87 -16.50
N LEU A 184 -3.88 0.74 -17.18
CA LEU A 184 -2.81 0.40 -18.11
C LEU A 184 -3.02 1.11 -19.45
N ILE A 185 -1.93 1.56 -20.06
CA ILE A 185 -2.01 2.25 -21.34
C ILE A 185 -1.93 1.24 -22.49
N VAL A 186 -2.99 1.21 -23.28
CA VAL A 186 -3.18 0.35 -24.46
C VAL A 186 -3.34 1.20 -25.71
N PRO A 187 -3.10 0.65 -26.92
CA PRO A 187 -3.34 1.38 -28.17
C PRO A 187 -4.79 1.85 -28.29
N ASN A 188 -4.98 3.07 -28.79
CA ASN A 188 -6.31 3.59 -29.09
C ASN A 188 -7.07 2.64 -30.02
N GLY A 189 -8.33 2.32 -29.67
CA GLY A 189 -9.19 1.41 -30.41
C GLY A 189 -9.02 -0.08 -30.04
N THR A 190 -8.22 -0.44 -29.03
CA THR A 190 -8.07 -1.83 -28.57
C THR A 190 -9.40 -2.37 -28.02
N THR A 191 -9.96 -3.38 -28.66
CA THR A 191 -11.18 -4.08 -28.24
C THR A 191 -10.91 -5.54 -27.84
N ASP A 192 -9.85 -6.14 -28.38
CA ASP A 192 -9.41 -7.50 -28.09
C ASP A 192 -8.11 -7.47 -27.25
N PHE A 193 -8.23 -7.93 -26.00
CA PHE A 193 -7.12 -8.02 -25.05
C PHE A 193 -6.46 -9.41 -25.04
N SER A 194 -6.94 -10.38 -25.81
CA SER A 194 -6.37 -11.74 -25.86
C SER A 194 -4.93 -11.77 -26.37
N LYS A 195 -4.55 -10.75 -27.11
CA LYS A 195 -3.18 -10.51 -27.61
C LYS A 195 -2.65 -9.19 -27.07
N PRO A 196 -2.00 -9.19 -25.90
CA PRO A 196 -1.50 -7.97 -25.28
C PRO A 196 -0.58 -7.17 -26.20
N ASP A 197 -1.03 -5.99 -26.61
CA ASP A 197 -0.22 -4.99 -27.31
C ASP A 197 0.10 -3.86 -26.33
N GLY A 198 1.30 -3.82 -25.82
CA GLY A 198 1.67 -2.91 -24.76
C GLY A 198 3.11 -2.45 -24.83
N THR A 199 3.47 -1.54 -23.95
CA THR A 199 4.81 -0.92 -23.84
C THR A 199 5.73 -1.64 -22.85
N GLY A 200 5.26 -2.71 -22.17
CA GLY A 200 5.99 -3.48 -21.18
C GLY A 200 7.17 -4.28 -21.75
N ALA A 201 7.95 -4.92 -20.87
CA ALA A 201 9.20 -5.60 -21.23
C ALA A 201 9.00 -6.96 -21.92
N TYR A 202 7.81 -7.55 -21.80
CA TYR A 202 7.55 -8.92 -22.24
C TYR A 202 6.36 -8.98 -23.21
N THR A 203 6.31 -10.09 -23.97
CA THR A 203 5.17 -10.49 -24.80
C THR A 203 4.59 -11.79 -24.29
N LEU A 204 3.28 -11.97 -24.43
CA LEU A 204 2.59 -13.19 -24.06
C LEU A 204 3.00 -14.35 -24.99
N VAL A 205 3.29 -15.51 -24.41
CA VAL A 205 3.55 -16.77 -25.13
C VAL A 205 2.42 -17.76 -24.90
N GLU A 206 2.02 -17.91 -23.64
CA GLU A 206 0.97 -18.83 -23.24
C GLU A 206 0.15 -18.22 -22.09
N TRP A 207 -1.15 -18.42 -22.12
CA TRP A 207 -2.04 -18.01 -21.06
C TRP A 207 -3.12 -19.07 -20.82
N GLN A 208 -3.12 -19.59 -19.59
CA GLN A 208 -4.13 -20.53 -19.10
C GLN A 208 -4.71 -19.95 -17.80
N PRO A 209 -5.94 -19.39 -17.84
CA PRO A 209 -6.55 -18.74 -16.66
C PRO A 209 -6.62 -19.69 -15.46
N GLY A 210 -6.25 -19.21 -14.29
CA GLY A 210 -6.19 -20.00 -13.07
C GLY A 210 -5.11 -21.09 -13.02
N VAL A 211 -4.23 -21.17 -14.00
CA VAL A 211 -3.17 -22.18 -14.09
C VAL A 211 -1.79 -21.53 -14.24
N ARG A 212 -1.53 -20.89 -15.38
CA ARG A 212 -0.23 -20.27 -15.65
C ARG A 212 -0.24 -19.22 -16.74
N VAL A 213 0.77 -18.38 -16.70
CA VAL A 213 1.13 -17.41 -17.75
C VAL A 213 2.59 -17.61 -18.10
N VAL A 214 2.92 -17.66 -19.39
CA VAL A 214 4.30 -17.67 -19.90
C VAL A 214 4.50 -16.43 -20.76
N ALA A 215 5.55 -15.68 -20.44
CA ALA A 215 5.92 -14.46 -21.16
C ALA A 215 7.38 -14.54 -21.60
N LYS A 216 7.72 -13.93 -22.75
CA LYS A 216 9.07 -13.85 -23.29
C LYS A 216 9.49 -12.40 -23.41
N ARG A 217 10.74 -12.11 -23.08
CA ARG A 217 11.32 -10.77 -23.25
C ARG A 217 11.24 -10.32 -24.70
N LYS A 218 10.84 -9.06 -24.90
CA LYS A 218 10.86 -8.42 -26.24
C LYS A 218 12.27 -8.33 -26.77
N ALA A 219 12.42 -8.39 -28.08
CA ALA A 219 13.69 -8.12 -28.73
C ALA A 219 14.11 -6.66 -28.53
N GLY A 220 15.42 -6.42 -28.51
CA GLY A 220 15.97 -5.07 -28.30
C GLY A 220 16.08 -4.66 -26.83
N ASN A 221 16.17 -3.38 -26.61
CA ASN A 221 16.27 -2.80 -25.28
C ASN A 221 14.91 -2.31 -24.80
N TYR A 222 14.56 -2.70 -23.58
CA TYR A 222 13.41 -2.12 -22.92
C TYR A 222 13.66 -0.65 -22.59
N TRP A 223 12.68 0.21 -22.76
CA TRP A 223 12.83 1.66 -22.58
C TRP A 223 13.17 2.10 -21.15
N LYS A 224 12.86 1.25 -20.14
CA LYS A 224 13.32 1.43 -18.75
C LYS A 224 14.67 0.75 -18.57
N ALA A 225 15.72 1.53 -18.40
CA ALA A 225 17.08 1.01 -18.19
C ALA A 225 17.17 0.11 -16.93
N GLY A 226 17.90 -1.01 -17.06
CA GLY A 226 18.12 -1.97 -15.95
C GLY A 226 16.92 -2.83 -15.59
N ARG A 227 15.84 -2.81 -16.37
CA ARG A 227 14.63 -3.61 -16.16
C ARG A 227 14.37 -4.58 -17.31
N GLY A 228 13.46 -5.57 -17.08
CA GLY A 228 13.14 -6.59 -18.07
C GLY A 228 14.32 -7.53 -18.32
N ASN A 229 14.92 -8.06 -17.26
CA ASN A 229 16.20 -8.75 -17.36
C ASN A 229 16.08 -10.24 -17.69
N PHE A 230 14.99 -10.92 -17.36
CA PHE A 230 14.81 -12.35 -17.63
C PHE A 230 14.53 -12.60 -19.12
N ASP A 231 14.99 -13.74 -19.65
CA ASP A 231 14.66 -14.15 -21.02
C ASP A 231 13.20 -14.56 -21.15
N SER A 232 12.66 -15.18 -20.08
CA SER A 232 11.24 -15.51 -19.96
C SER A 232 10.79 -15.50 -18.51
N VAL A 233 9.48 -15.38 -18.32
CA VAL A 233 8.81 -15.42 -17.00
C VAL A 233 7.69 -16.45 -17.09
N GLU A 234 7.65 -17.36 -16.13
CA GLU A 234 6.55 -18.28 -15.93
C GLU A 234 5.91 -17.97 -14.58
N LEU A 235 4.65 -17.57 -14.59
CA LEU A 235 3.85 -17.33 -13.40
C LEU A 235 2.83 -18.46 -13.27
N ARG A 236 2.87 -19.19 -12.14
CA ARG A 236 2.00 -20.32 -11.83
C ARG A 236 1.05 -19.95 -10.69
N TYR A 237 -0.21 -20.30 -10.82
CA TYR A 237 -1.15 -20.27 -9.71
C TYR A 237 -0.89 -21.44 -8.76
N ILE A 238 -0.63 -21.12 -7.50
CA ILE A 238 -0.49 -22.10 -6.41
C ILE A 238 -1.24 -21.55 -5.19
N GLY A 239 -2.54 -21.88 -5.08
CA GLY A 239 -3.43 -21.32 -4.06
C GLY A 239 -3.11 -21.77 -2.63
N ASP A 240 -2.71 -23.05 -2.44
CA ASP A 240 -2.35 -23.58 -1.13
C ASP A 240 -1.00 -23.06 -0.64
N ALA A 241 -0.96 -22.45 0.54
CA ALA A 241 0.23 -21.81 1.09
C ALA A 241 1.36 -22.81 1.41
N ALA A 242 1.02 -24.05 1.79
CA ALA A 242 2.01 -25.09 2.07
C ALA A 242 2.64 -25.62 0.78
N ALA A 243 1.81 -25.88 -0.25
CA ALA A 243 2.28 -26.25 -1.58
C ALA A 243 3.16 -25.16 -2.20
N ARG A 244 2.77 -23.89 -2.06
CA ARG A 244 3.52 -22.73 -2.55
C ARG A 244 4.89 -22.62 -1.85
N THR A 245 4.92 -22.77 -0.55
CA THR A 245 6.16 -22.80 0.25
C THR A 245 7.05 -23.97 -0.17
N GLN A 246 6.48 -25.17 -0.35
CA GLN A 246 7.23 -26.36 -0.77
C GLN A 246 7.82 -26.20 -2.17
N ALA A 247 7.09 -25.59 -3.11
CA ALA A 247 7.60 -25.31 -4.46
C ALA A 247 8.83 -24.39 -4.44
N LEU A 248 8.87 -23.39 -3.53
CA LEU A 248 10.05 -22.56 -3.32
C LEU A 248 11.21 -23.35 -2.70
N VAL A 249 10.95 -24.14 -1.66
CA VAL A 249 11.99 -24.93 -0.95
C VAL A 249 12.66 -25.94 -1.88
N THR A 250 11.90 -26.54 -2.78
CA THR A 250 12.42 -27.54 -3.76
C THR A 250 12.99 -26.92 -5.03
N GLY A 251 12.91 -25.59 -5.19
CA GLY A 251 13.42 -24.89 -6.38
C GLY A 251 12.56 -25.07 -7.63
N GLN A 252 11.30 -25.49 -7.50
CA GLN A 252 10.33 -25.53 -8.60
C GLN A 252 9.93 -24.12 -9.04
N VAL A 253 9.95 -23.17 -8.11
CA VAL A 253 9.76 -21.74 -8.35
C VAL A 253 10.88 -20.92 -7.68
N ASP A 254 11.15 -19.74 -8.19
CA ASP A 254 12.22 -18.85 -7.73
C ASP A 254 11.72 -17.81 -6.70
N ALA A 255 10.41 -17.51 -6.70
CA ALA A 255 9.79 -16.68 -5.69
C ALA A 255 8.30 -17.03 -5.50
N VAL A 256 7.80 -16.70 -4.30
CA VAL A 256 6.40 -16.90 -3.89
C VAL A 256 5.91 -15.68 -3.11
N ASN A 257 4.63 -15.33 -3.30
CA ASN A 257 3.97 -14.32 -2.50
C ASN A 257 3.30 -14.91 -1.25
N ARG A 258 2.94 -14.04 -0.31
CA ARG A 258 2.04 -14.31 0.84
C ARG A 258 2.40 -15.58 1.61
N LEU A 259 3.63 -15.63 2.12
CA LEU A 259 4.07 -16.71 3.00
C LEU A 259 3.20 -16.77 4.28
N ASN A 260 2.92 -17.98 4.73
CA ASN A 260 2.19 -18.16 5.99
C ASN A 260 3.06 -17.70 7.18
N PRO A 261 2.61 -16.75 8.02
CA PRO A 261 3.33 -16.26 9.19
C PRO A 261 3.89 -17.36 10.11
N LYS A 262 3.13 -18.44 10.30
CA LYS A 262 3.53 -19.56 11.16
C LYS A 262 4.75 -20.33 10.67
N THR A 263 5.04 -20.27 9.36
CA THR A 263 6.17 -21.01 8.74
C THR A 263 7.40 -20.15 8.50
N VAL A 264 7.27 -18.83 8.56
CA VAL A 264 8.34 -17.86 8.23
C VAL A 264 9.60 -18.07 9.07
N ALA A 265 9.44 -18.29 10.39
CA ALA A 265 10.57 -18.50 11.30
C ALA A 265 11.41 -19.75 10.90
N LEU A 266 10.78 -20.79 10.36
CA LEU A 266 11.45 -21.98 9.87
C LEU A 266 12.13 -21.74 8.53
N LEU A 267 11.42 -21.08 7.60
CA LEU A 267 11.95 -20.72 6.28
C LEU A 267 13.18 -19.83 6.36
N SER A 268 13.19 -18.88 7.29
CA SER A 268 14.34 -17.97 7.49
C SER A 268 15.62 -18.67 7.94
N LYS A 269 15.56 -19.94 8.35
CA LYS A 269 16.75 -20.77 8.66
C LYS A 269 17.32 -21.46 7.43
N ASN A 270 16.59 -21.49 6.32
CA ASN A 270 17.06 -22.09 5.07
C ASN A 270 17.99 -21.13 4.34
N LYS A 271 19.27 -21.50 4.23
CA LYS A 271 20.31 -20.67 3.59
C LYS A 271 20.10 -20.37 2.10
N ASN A 272 19.19 -21.10 1.44
CA ASN A 272 18.88 -20.92 0.02
C ASN A 272 17.65 -20.03 -0.20
N ILE A 273 17.00 -19.54 0.88
CA ILE A 273 15.77 -18.76 0.81
C ILE A 273 15.96 -17.42 1.53
N ASN A 274 15.51 -16.36 0.87
CA ASN A 274 15.30 -15.05 1.47
C ASN A 274 13.81 -14.87 1.79
N VAL A 275 13.50 -14.34 2.95
CA VAL A 275 12.17 -13.87 3.30
C VAL A 275 12.17 -12.34 3.30
N THR A 276 11.37 -11.75 2.43
CA THR A 276 11.14 -10.31 2.37
C THR A 276 9.90 -9.97 3.18
N ARG A 277 10.08 -9.30 4.31
CA ARG A 277 9.00 -8.82 5.18
C ARG A 277 8.76 -7.34 4.95
N THR A 278 7.56 -6.97 4.53
CA THR A 278 7.11 -5.58 4.43
C THR A 278 6.16 -5.27 5.58
N LYS A 279 6.65 -4.48 6.54
CA LYS A 279 5.90 -4.19 7.77
C LYS A 279 4.75 -3.24 7.52
N GLY A 280 3.57 -3.59 8.05
CA GLY A 280 2.42 -2.69 8.11
C GLY A 280 1.80 -2.34 6.75
N THR A 281 1.99 -3.17 5.74
CA THR A 281 1.39 -3.02 4.41
C THR A 281 0.21 -3.94 4.16
N GLY A 282 -0.01 -4.92 5.01
CA GLY A 282 -1.13 -5.85 4.93
C GLY A 282 -2.45 -5.24 5.41
N ASN A 283 -3.43 -6.09 5.64
CA ASN A 283 -4.75 -5.69 6.11
C ASN A 283 -4.71 -5.10 7.53
N ARG A 284 -5.64 -4.18 7.80
CA ARG A 284 -5.94 -3.65 9.14
C ARG A 284 -7.00 -4.52 9.75
N TYR A 285 -6.70 -5.13 10.90
CA TYR A 285 -7.59 -6.04 11.60
C TYR A 285 -8.15 -5.39 12.84
N GLY A 286 -9.43 -5.51 13.04
CA GLY A 286 -10.10 -4.82 14.14
C GLY A 286 -11.52 -5.31 14.43
N PHE A 287 -12.16 -4.53 15.27
CA PHE A 287 -13.59 -4.61 15.54
C PHE A 287 -14.20 -3.23 15.27
N VAL A 288 -15.42 -3.20 14.75
CA VAL A 288 -16.16 -1.97 14.48
C VAL A 288 -17.48 -1.96 15.23
N ALA A 289 -17.75 -0.84 15.89
CA ALA A 289 -19.01 -0.58 16.57
C ALA A 289 -19.78 0.53 15.86
N LEU A 290 -21.09 0.35 15.70
CA LEU A 290 -22.00 1.37 15.20
C LEU A 290 -22.23 2.42 16.30
N VAL A 291 -21.58 3.58 16.21
CA VAL A 291 -21.64 4.61 17.27
C VAL A 291 -22.98 5.36 17.34
N ASP A 292 -23.95 4.99 16.53
CA ASP A 292 -25.33 5.43 16.61
C ASP A 292 -26.29 4.36 17.21
N ALA A 293 -25.75 3.19 17.59
CA ALA A 293 -26.49 2.11 18.23
C ALA A 293 -26.12 1.95 19.72
N ASP A 294 -27.11 1.67 20.57
CA ASP A 294 -26.87 1.38 21.98
C ASP A 294 -26.19 -0.01 22.14
N PRO A 295 -25.25 -0.16 23.09
CA PRO A 295 -24.72 0.86 24.01
C PRO A 295 -23.55 1.69 23.45
N TYR A 296 -23.14 1.48 22.19
CA TYR A 296 -21.91 2.01 21.58
C TYR A 296 -21.97 3.51 21.23
N LYS A 297 -23.11 4.18 21.43
CA LYS A 297 -23.24 5.66 21.40
C LYS A 297 -22.36 6.35 22.46
N SER A 298 -22.01 5.64 23.51
CA SER A 298 -21.16 6.19 24.56
C SER A 298 -19.70 6.24 24.12
N HIS A 299 -19.15 7.43 23.99
CA HIS A 299 -17.74 7.65 23.73
C HIS A 299 -16.85 7.00 24.81
N ASP A 300 -17.25 7.07 26.08
CA ASP A 300 -16.53 6.44 27.17
C ASP A 300 -16.55 4.89 27.04
N LEU A 301 -17.63 4.27 26.55
CA LEU A 301 -17.62 2.84 26.25
C LEU A 301 -16.60 2.50 25.14
N MET A 302 -16.53 3.31 24.08
CA MET A 302 -15.53 3.09 23.04
C MET A 302 -14.11 3.23 23.58
N LEU A 303 -13.83 4.19 24.46
CA LEU A 303 -12.53 4.31 25.14
C LEU A 303 -12.25 3.10 26.04
N ALA A 304 -13.24 2.60 26.76
CA ALA A 304 -13.10 1.38 27.58
C ALA A 304 -12.67 0.18 26.72
N LEU A 305 -13.30 -0.02 25.55
CA LEU A 305 -12.92 -1.08 24.61
C LEU A 305 -11.51 -0.88 24.04
N LYS A 306 -11.14 0.35 23.65
CA LYS A 306 -9.83 0.69 23.09
C LYS A 306 -8.69 0.52 24.10
N TYR A 307 -8.89 0.77 25.41
CA TYR A 307 -7.93 0.49 26.48
C TYR A 307 -7.97 -0.96 26.98
N GLY A 308 -9.13 -1.62 26.87
CA GLY A 308 -9.33 -2.98 27.36
C GLY A 308 -8.81 -4.09 26.44
N ILE A 309 -8.36 -3.78 25.21
CA ILE A 309 -7.83 -4.79 24.28
C ILE A 309 -6.31 -4.95 24.41
N ASP A 310 -5.85 -6.18 24.67
CA ASP A 310 -4.42 -6.52 24.66
C ASP A 310 -3.94 -6.83 23.23
N ARG A 311 -3.61 -5.77 22.50
CA ARG A 311 -3.17 -5.82 21.10
C ARG A 311 -1.94 -6.68 20.91
N LYS A 312 -0.97 -6.57 21.84
CA LYS A 312 0.27 -7.33 21.74
C LYS A 312 0.01 -8.83 21.87
N LYS A 313 -0.81 -9.24 22.82
CA LYS A 313 -1.17 -10.65 23.01
C LYS A 313 -1.87 -11.23 21.77
N ILE A 314 -2.77 -10.48 21.13
CA ILE A 314 -3.44 -10.91 19.90
C ILE A 314 -2.41 -11.03 18.76
N ILE A 315 -1.53 -10.04 18.57
CA ILE A 315 -0.50 -10.07 17.53
C ILE A 315 0.42 -11.27 17.69
N ASP A 316 0.90 -11.54 18.90
CA ASP A 316 1.83 -12.64 19.18
C ASP A 316 1.19 -14.02 18.91
N ASN A 317 -0.08 -14.20 19.27
CA ASN A 317 -0.74 -15.51 19.18
C ASN A 317 -1.44 -15.76 17.84
N VAL A 318 -2.13 -14.75 17.29
CA VAL A 318 -2.90 -14.91 16.05
C VAL A 318 -2.00 -14.68 14.84
N PHE A 319 -1.11 -13.67 14.88
CA PHE A 319 -0.27 -13.28 13.76
C PHE A 319 1.20 -13.73 13.92
N SER A 320 1.52 -14.52 14.94
CA SER A 320 2.90 -15.00 15.21
C SER A 320 3.94 -13.86 15.28
N GLY A 321 3.52 -12.66 15.71
CA GLY A 321 4.35 -11.46 15.77
C GLY A 321 4.57 -10.75 14.41
N TYR A 322 3.91 -11.20 13.34
CA TYR A 322 4.02 -10.61 12.00
C TYR A 322 2.89 -9.61 11.74
N ALA A 323 2.74 -8.66 12.62
CA ALA A 323 1.89 -7.49 12.45
C ALA A 323 2.45 -6.30 13.23
N SER A 324 2.11 -5.09 12.81
CA SER A 324 2.34 -3.87 13.55
C SER A 324 1.12 -3.56 14.43
N MET A 325 1.34 -2.92 15.57
CA MET A 325 0.25 -2.54 16.47
C MET A 325 -0.64 -1.48 15.81
N GLY A 326 -1.95 -1.74 15.76
CA GLY A 326 -2.94 -0.79 15.29
C GLY A 326 -3.22 0.31 16.31
N ASN A 327 -3.64 1.47 15.85
CA ASN A 327 -3.91 2.67 16.66
C ASN A 327 -5.32 3.25 16.44
N ASP A 328 -6.30 2.36 16.27
CA ASP A 328 -7.73 2.65 16.18
C ASP A 328 -8.14 3.54 14.98
N GLN A 329 -7.37 3.46 13.89
CA GLN A 329 -7.65 4.04 12.59
C GLN A 329 -7.03 3.16 11.49
N THR A 330 -7.28 3.41 10.20
CA THR A 330 -6.96 2.48 9.12
C THR A 330 -5.92 2.97 8.12
N VAL A 331 -5.39 4.19 8.24
CA VAL A 331 -4.20 4.60 7.47
C VAL A 331 -2.99 3.85 8.03
N GLY A 332 -2.35 3.02 7.23
CA GLY A 332 -1.28 2.13 7.70
C GLY A 332 0.11 2.76 7.71
N PRO A 333 1.09 2.14 8.40
CA PRO A 333 2.45 2.67 8.54
C PRO A 333 3.21 2.88 7.23
N ALA A 334 2.81 2.21 6.16
CA ALA A 334 3.41 2.37 4.83
C ALA A 334 2.82 3.54 4.01
N ASP A 335 1.73 4.15 4.48
CA ASP A 335 1.18 5.34 3.81
C ASP A 335 2.04 6.57 4.12
N ARG A 336 2.32 7.40 3.12
CA ARG A 336 3.13 8.62 3.24
C ARG A 336 2.57 9.64 4.23
N PHE A 337 1.27 9.61 4.49
CA PHE A 337 0.57 10.47 5.44
C PHE A 337 0.25 9.78 6.77
N TYR A 338 0.81 8.59 7.00
CA TYR A 338 0.67 7.93 8.29
C TYR A 338 1.15 8.82 9.45
N ASN A 339 0.34 8.94 10.49
CA ASN A 339 0.68 9.69 11.69
C ASN A 339 1.48 8.81 12.67
N ALA A 340 2.79 8.76 12.52
CA ALA A 340 3.67 7.99 13.42
C ALA A 340 3.72 8.54 14.87
N ALA A 341 3.28 9.78 15.09
CA ALA A 341 3.16 10.37 16.43
C ALA A 341 1.92 9.87 17.19
N LEU A 342 0.88 9.44 16.46
CA LEU A 342 -0.33 8.87 17.05
C LEU A 342 -0.04 7.46 17.56
N LYS A 343 0.20 7.33 18.86
CA LYS A 343 0.48 6.03 19.49
C LYS A 343 -0.80 5.23 19.69
N ALA A 344 -0.69 3.91 19.56
CA ALA A 344 -1.74 3.01 19.98
C ALA A 344 -2.03 3.19 21.49
N LYS A 345 -3.29 3.10 21.87
CA LYS A 345 -3.65 3.04 23.29
C LYS A 345 -3.07 1.75 23.88
N SER A 346 -2.24 1.87 24.91
CA SER A 346 -1.72 0.71 25.63
C SER A 346 -2.84 -0.05 26.33
N TYR A 347 -2.67 -1.36 26.45
CA TYR A 347 -3.57 -2.18 27.28
C TYR A 347 -3.51 -1.70 28.73
N ASP A 348 -4.63 -1.25 29.25
CA ASP A 348 -4.78 -0.66 30.58
C ASP A 348 -6.16 -1.02 31.16
N PRO A 349 -6.25 -2.15 31.90
CA PRO A 349 -7.51 -2.60 32.48
C PRO A 349 -8.14 -1.60 33.46
N ASP A 350 -7.33 -0.87 34.22
CA ASP A 350 -7.84 0.10 35.20
C ASP A 350 -8.49 1.29 34.50
N ARG A 351 -7.84 1.77 33.44
CA ARG A 351 -8.38 2.84 32.60
C ARG A 351 -9.61 2.39 31.82
N ALA A 352 -9.64 1.14 31.36
CA ALA A 352 -10.81 0.54 30.74
C ALA A 352 -11.99 0.48 31.73
N ALA A 353 -11.76 0.03 32.95
CA ALA A 353 -12.77 -0.01 34.01
C ALA A 353 -13.30 1.39 34.37
N PHE A 354 -12.40 2.39 34.44
CA PHE A 354 -12.79 3.78 34.69
C PHE A 354 -13.75 4.29 33.61
N HIS A 355 -13.40 4.13 32.34
CA HIS A 355 -14.24 4.56 31.23
C HIS A 355 -15.54 3.75 31.14
N PHE A 356 -15.51 2.44 31.41
CA PHE A 356 -16.71 1.61 31.42
C PHE A 356 -17.70 2.07 32.50
N LYS A 357 -17.21 2.35 33.70
CA LYS A 357 -18.04 2.91 34.79
C LYS A 357 -18.63 4.27 34.37
N LYS A 358 -17.85 5.12 33.74
CA LYS A 358 -18.29 6.45 33.27
C LYS A 358 -19.32 6.36 32.14
N ALA A 359 -19.25 5.33 31.31
CA ALA A 359 -20.25 5.05 30.28
C ALA A 359 -21.65 4.76 30.86
N GLY A 360 -21.71 4.33 32.10
CA GLY A 360 -22.98 4.12 32.83
C GLY A 360 -23.83 2.97 32.27
N THR A 361 -23.25 2.04 31.53
CA THR A 361 -23.94 0.88 30.98
C THR A 361 -23.75 -0.34 31.87
N SER A 362 -24.85 -1.08 32.09
CA SER A 362 -24.85 -2.41 32.72
C SER A 362 -25.08 -3.52 31.69
N ALA A 363 -25.20 -3.18 30.40
CA ALA A 363 -25.47 -4.15 29.36
C ALA A 363 -24.26 -5.08 29.15
N SER A 364 -24.54 -6.39 29.02
CA SER A 364 -23.55 -7.32 28.48
C SER A 364 -23.28 -6.97 27.03
N LEU A 365 -22.02 -6.81 26.69
CA LEU A 365 -21.60 -6.51 25.31
C LEU A 365 -21.60 -7.79 24.49
N GLU A 366 -21.98 -7.74 23.22
CA GLU A 366 -21.84 -8.83 22.25
C GLU A 366 -20.94 -8.38 21.12
N VAL A 367 -19.97 -9.23 20.72
CA VAL A 367 -19.21 -9.04 19.48
C VAL A 367 -19.43 -10.24 18.56
N GLN A 368 -19.85 -9.98 17.31
CA GLN A 368 -20.00 -11.04 16.32
C GLN A 368 -18.70 -11.21 15.51
N VAL A 369 -18.22 -12.45 15.44
CA VAL A 369 -16.95 -12.80 14.81
C VAL A 369 -17.09 -13.98 13.87
N SER A 370 -16.27 -14.00 12.81
CA SER A 370 -16.22 -15.13 11.87
C SER A 370 -14.82 -15.25 11.25
N ASP A 371 -14.30 -16.47 11.17
CA ASP A 371 -13.07 -16.75 10.43
C ASP A 371 -13.26 -16.63 8.91
N GLY A 372 -14.51 -16.49 8.42
CA GLY A 372 -14.82 -16.04 7.08
C GLY A 372 -14.60 -14.55 6.87
N CYS A 373 -14.53 -13.74 7.92
CA CYS A 373 -14.08 -12.35 7.84
C CYS A 373 -12.56 -12.30 7.60
N TYR A 374 -11.80 -12.88 8.52
CA TYR A 374 -10.35 -13.11 8.36
C TYR A 374 -9.92 -14.28 9.23
N SER A 375 -8.90 -15.00 8.82
CA SER A 375 -8.35 -16.14 9.58
C SER A 375 -7.86 -15.70 10.94
N GLY A 376 -8.40 -16.31 12.03
CA GLY A 376 -8.11 -15.96 13.42
C GLY A 376 -9.00 -14.86 14.00
N SER A 377 -10.06 -14.46 13.30
CA SER A 377 -11.06 -13.51 13.80
C SER A 377 -11.71 -13.99 15.10
N THR A 378 -12.09 -15.27 15.16
CA THR A 378 -12.67 -15.89 16.34
C THR A 378 -11.70 -15.87 17.52
N ASP A 379 -10.45 -16.26 17.30
CA ASP A 379 -9.41 -16.23 18.35
C ASP A 379 -9.15 -14.80 18.84
N SER A 380 -9.13 -13.81 17.94
CA SER A 380 -8.99 -12.40 18.29
C SER A 380 -10.13 -11.92 19.19
N GLY A 381 -11.37 -12.32 18.89
CA GLY A 381 -12.55 -11.99 19.72
C GLY A 381 -12.48 -12.61 21.12
N VAL A 382 -12.11 -13.89 21.22
CA VAL A 382 -11.93 -14.58 22.50
C VAL A 382 -10.83 -13.94 23.35
N MET A 383 -9.69 -13.58 22.72
CA MET A 383 -8.60 -12.91 23.43
C MET A 383 -8.99 -11.49 23.89
N PHE A 384 -9.83 -10.81 23.12
CA PHE A 384 -10.37 -9.52 23.51
C PHE A 384 -11.32 -9.66 24.71
N GLN A 385 -12.24 -10.63 24.67
CA GLN A 385 -13.12 -10.97 25.80
C GLN A 385 -12.30 -11.20 27.06
N GLU A 386 -11.27 -12.05 27.00
CA GLU A 386 -10.41 -12.36 28.14
C GLU A 386 -9.66 -11.12 28.67
N SER A 387 -9.26 -10.21 27.78
CA SER A 387 -8.61 -8.96 28.18
C SER A 387 -9.58 -8.04 28.93
N LEU A 388 -10.83 -7.94 28.48
CA LEU A 388 -11.89 -7.12 29.10
C LEU A 388 -12.31 -7.61 30.47
N LYS A 389 -12.28 -8.94 30.74
CA LYS A 389 -12.58 -9.50 32.05
C LYS A 389 -11.72 -8.91 33.16
N LYS A 390 -10.46 -8.57 32.88
CA LYS A 390 -9.58 -7.94 33.88
C LYS A 390 -10.02 -6.54 34.26
N ALA A 391 -10.77 -5.86 33.39
CA ALA A 391 -11.39 -4.57 33.64
C ALA A 391 -12.81 -4.71 34.24
N GLY A 392 -13.27 -5.93 34.54
CA GLY A 392 -14.63 -6.18 34.99
C GLY A 392 -15.71 -5.99 33.93
N ILE A 393 -15.32 -5.96 32.64
CA ILE A 393 -16.23 -5.78 31.51
C ILE A 393 -16.62 -7.14 30.95
N SER A 394 -17.94 -7.43 30.93
CA SER A 394 -18.48 -8.64 30.33
C SER A 394 -18.75 -8.42 28.84
N MET A 395 -18.23 -9.30 27.99
CA MET A 395 -18.49 -9.33 26.55
C MET A 395 -18.70 -10.76 26.09
N GLU A 396 -19.76 -11.03 25.36
CA GLU A 396 -20.02 -12.31 24.70
C GLU A 396 -19.37 -12.32 23.31
N VAL A 397 -18.74 -13.42 22.95
CA VAL A 397 -18.19 -13.66 21.61
C VAL A 397 -19.12 -14.59 20.88
N LYS A 398 -19.92 -14.05 19.98
CA LYS A 398 -20.85 -14.79 19.14
C LYS A 398 -20.21 -15.16 17.82
N ARG A 399 -19.94 -16.45 17.64
CA ARG A 399 -19.45 -16.98 16.37
C ARG A 399 -20.58 -17.06 15.35
N VAL A 400 -20.34 -16.52 14.15
CA VAL A 400 -21.32 -16.53 13.06
C VAL A 400 -20.71 -17.17 11.82
N SER A 401 -21.59 -17.61 10.88
CA SER A 401 -21.14 -18.18 9.60
C SER A 401 -20.27 -17.20 8.82
N GLY A 402 -19.28 -17.70 8.10
CA GLY A 402 -18.55 -16.93 7.09
C GLY A 402 -19.36 -16.68 5.84
N ASP A 403 -20.30 -17.58 5.54
CA ASP A 403 -21.22 -17.40 4.42
C ASP A 403 -22.20 -16.26 4.75
N GLY A 404 -22.30 -15.29 3.83
CA GLY A 404 -23.13 -14.10 4.00
C GLY A 404 -22.65 -13.13 5.08
N TYR A 405 -21.42 -13.23 5.59
CA TYR A 405 -20.91 -12.36 6.65
C TYR A 405 -20.99 -10.86 6.27
N TRP A 406 -20.57 -10.52 5.08
CA TRP A 406 -20.55 -9.15 4.59
C TRP A 406 -21.93 -8.57 4.32
N ASP A 407 -22.92 -9.42 4.03
CA ASP A 407 -24.30 -9.01 3.74
C ASP A 407 -25.18 -8.93 4.98
N ASN A 408 -24.94 -9.81 5.97
CA ASN A 408 -25.84 -9.99 7.12
C ASN A 408 -25.25 -9.51 8.46
N VAL A 409 -23.92 -9.34 8.56
CA VAL A 409 -23.25 -8.98 9.82
C VAL A 409 -22.57 -7.61 9.71
N TRP A 410 -21.62 -7.46 8.79
CA TRP A 410 -20.90 -6.20 8.60
C TRP A 410 -21.86 -5.05 8.24
N MET A 411 -21.73 -3.90 8.92
CA MET A 411 -22.63 -2.74 8.80
C MET A 411 -24.10 -3.01 9.15
N LYS A 412 -24.41 -4.14 9.79
CA LYS A 412 -25.78 -4.53 10.17
C LYS A 412 -25.92 -4.75 11.66
N VAL A 413 -24.91 -5.30 12.31
CA VAL A 413 -24.95 -5.56 13.76
C VAL A 413 -24.16 -4.49 14.51
N PRO A 414 -24.51 -4.21 15.79
CA PRO A 414 -23.89 -3.13 16.54
C PRO A 414 -22.38 -3.25 16.74
N PHE A 415 -21.81 -4.48 16.80
CA PHE A 415 -20.38 -4.70 17.01
C PHE A 415 -19.92 -6.01 16.37
N CYS A 416 -18.93 -5.93 15.50
CA CYS A 416 -18.41 -7.11 14.82
C CYS A 416 -16.92 -6.98 14.44
N SER A 417 -16.32 -8.11 14.08
CA SER A 417 -14.96 -8.14 13.53
C SER A 417 -14.91 -7.56 12.12
N VAL A 418 -13.77 -7.01 11.75
CA VAL A 418 -13.56 -6.44 10.41
C VAL A 418 -12.09 -6.52 10.01
N PHE A 419 -11.84 -6.59 8.69
CA PHE A 419 -10.56 -6.19 8.14
C PHE A 419 -10.74 -5.12 7.05
N TRP A 420 -9.70 -4.30 6.90
CA TRP A 420 -9.63 -3.31 5.82
C TRP A 420 -8.36 -3.50 5.01
N GLY A 421 -8.54 -3.68 3.71
CA GLY A 421 -7.42 -3.70 2.77
C GLY A 421 -6.78 -2.31 2.62
N ASN A 422 -5.57 -2.28 2.10
CA ASN A 422 -4.88 -1.03 1.79
C ASN A 422 -5.56 -0.29 0.64
N ARG A 423 -5.71 1.03 0.76
CA ARG A 423 -6.15 1.90 -0.32
C ARG A 423 -4.96 2.68 -0.86
N PRO A 424 -5.00 3.13 -2.13
CA PRO A 424 -3.88 3.84 -2.75
C PRO A 424 -3.44 5.12 -2.03
N THR A 425 -4.35 5.77 -1.30
CA THR A 425 -4.08 7.03 -0.60
C THR A 425 -4.82 7.10 0.74
N ALA A 426 -4.27 7.87 1.68
CA ALA A 426 -4.94 8.18 2.96
C ALA A 426 -6.32 8.83 2.73
N ASP A 427 -6.46 9.68 1.71
CA ASP A 427 -7.75 10.27 1.35
C ASP A 427 -8.78 9.20 1.05
N LEU A 428 -8.46 8.27 0.15
CA LEU A 428 -9.40 7.22 -0.24
C LEU A 428 -9.71 6.26 0.91
N GLN A 429 -8.72 5.94 1.75
CA GLN A 429 -8.91 5.11 2.94
C GLN A 429 -9.91 5.76 3.90
N ILE A 430 -9.71 7.04 4.25
CA ILE A 430 -10.55 7.76 5.20
C ILE A 430 -11.91 8.07 4.59
N SER A 431 -11.96 8.51 3.33
CA SER A 431 -13.21 8.90 2.67
C SER A 431 -14.18 7.75 2.52
N THR A 432 -13.68 6.55 2.25
CA THR A 432 -14.52 5.36 2.10
C THR A 432 -15.15 4.93 3.42
N GLN A 433 -14.38 5.00 4.51
CA GLN A 433 -14.73 4.38 5.78
C GLN A 433 -15.27 5.36 6.84
N PHE A 434 -14.80 6.62 6.87
CA PHE A 434 -15.06 7.50 8.02
C PHE A 434 -15.75 8.83 7.68
N LEU A 435 -15.82 9.25 6.42
CA LEU A 435 -16.61 10.42 6.09
C LEU A 435 -18.10 10.14 6.35
N SER A 436 -18.84 11.17 6.76
CA SER A 436 -20.28 11.07 7.09
C SER A 436 -21.12 10.49 5.95
N GLY A 437 -20.70 10.66 4.69
CA GLY A 437 -21.31 10.07 3.49
C GLY A 437 -20.51 8.90 2.90
N GLY A 438 -19.54 8.34 3.62
CA GLY A 438 -18.71 7.24 3.15
C GLY A 438 -19.54 5.99 2.86
N ALA A 439 -19.37 5.39 1.67
CA ALA A 439 -20.17 4.26 1.22
C ALA A 439 -20.04 3.04 2.15
N TRP A 440 -18.91 2.89 2.82
CA TRP A 440 -18.59 1.80 3.74
C TRP A 440 -18.23 2.33 5.13
N ASN A 441 -18.95 3.36 5.60
CA ASN A 441 -18.79 3.87 6.96
C ASN A 441 -19.37 2.86 7.96
N ASP A 442 -18.59 1.82 8.24
CA ASP A 442 -18.96 0.68 9.09
C ASP A 442 -18.98 1.00 10.58
N THR A 443 -18.70 2.23 10.95
CA THR A 443 -18.86 2.74 12.32
C THR A 443 -20.07 3.67 12.49
N HIS A 444 -20.72 4.07 11.39
CA HIS A 444 -21.74 5.12 11.35
C HIS A 444 -21.27 6.47 11.96
N PHE A 445 -19.94 6.65 12.06
CA PHE A 445 -19.35 7.85 12.60
C PHE A 445 -19.66 9.06 11.72
N LYS A 446 -20.10 10.15 12.33
CA LYS A 446 -20.40 11.41 11.64
C LYS A 446 -19.66 12.54 12.32
N SER A 447 -18.78 13.21 11.59
CA SER A 447 -17.99 14.32 12.09
C SER A 447 -17.82 15.40 11.01
N PRO A 448 -18.60 16.50 11.07
CA PRO A 448 -18.42 17.62 10.15
C PRO A 448 -16.99 18.19 10.15
N ALA A 449 -16.29 18.10 11.29
CA ALA A 449 -14.91 18.53 11.40
C ALA A 449 -13.97 17.63 10.60
N LEU A 450 -14.14 16.29 10.67
CA LEU A 450 -13.40 15.33 9.87
C LEU A 450 -13.70 15.50 8.37
N ASP A 451 -14.99 15.61 8.02
CA ASP A 451 -15.42 15.80 6.63
C ASP A 451 -14.74 17.03 6.00
N LYS A 452 -14.83 18.17 6.68
CA LYS A 452 -14.21 19.43 6.23
C LYS A 452 -12.69 19.27 6.08
N LEU A 453 -12.03 18.63 7.03
CA LEU A 453 -10.59 18.48 7.06
C LEU A 453 -10.09 17.61 5.90
N VAL A 454 -10.73 16.47 5.65
CA VAL A 454 -10.38 15.54 4.58
C VAL A 454 -10.66 16.15 3.20
N ILE A 455 -11.82 16.81 3.02
CA ILE A 455 -12.15 17.49 1.76
C ILE A 455 -11.15 18.62 1.47
N SER A 456 -10.72 19.38 2.50
CA SER A 456 -9.71 20.43 2.34
C SER A 456 -8.33 19.84 2.01
N ALA A 457 -7.93 18.73 2.65
CA ALA A 457 -6.67 18.06 2.39
C ALA A 457 -6.60 17.48 0.96
N ARG A 458 -7.74 17.04 0.40
CA ARG A 458 -7.84 16.50 -0.96
C ARG A 458 -7.39 17.49 -2.01
N VAL A 459 -7.70 18.77 -1.85
CA VAL A 459 -7.40 19.83 -2.84
C VAL A 459 -6.12 20.62 -2.53
N GLU A 460 -5.52 20.43 -1.36
CA GLU A 460 -4.28 21.10 -0.95
C GLU A 460 -3.07 20.50 -1.68
N LEU A 461 -2.28 21.33 -2.35
CA LEU A 461 -1.07 20.91 -3.07
C LEU A 461 0.20 20.93 -2.19
N ASN A 462 0.18 21.65 -1.07
CA ASN A 462 1.28 21.70 -0.13
C ASN A 462 1.30 20.40 0.70
N GLU A 463 2.28 19.53 0.43
CA GLU A 463 2.38 18.22 1.05
C GLU A 463 2.54 18.27 2.58
N LYS A 464 3.26 19.27 3.11
CA LYS A 464 3.41 19.46 4.56
C LYS A 464 2.06 19.75 5.22
N LYS A 465 1.26 20.67 4.65
CA LYS A 465 -0.08 20.97 5.15
C LYS A 465 -1.01 19.76 5.04
N ARG A 466 -0.95 19.02 3.92
CA ARG A 466 -1.71 17.77 3.77
C ARG A 466 -1.37 16.76 4.86
N LYS A 467 -0.08 16.60 5.14
CA LYS A 467 0.39 15.70 6.21
C LYS A 467 -0.18 16.08 7.57
N GLU A 468 -0.20 17.36 7.89
CA GLU A 468 -0.79 17.89 9.12
C GLU A 468 -2.31 17.62 9.18
N MET A 469 -3.03 17.86 8.07
CA MET A 469 -4.47 17.63 7.97
C MET A 469 -4.82 16.13 8.11
N TYR A 470 -4.10 15.22 7.42
CA TYR A 470 -4.34 13.79 7.56
C TYR A 470 -3.88 13.24 8.91
N ALA A 471 -2.87 13.83 9.54
CA ALA A 471 -2.47 13.46 10.90
C ALA A 471 -3.58 13.79 11.92
N GLU A 472 -4.20 14.96 11.78
CA GLU A 472 -5.35 15.34 12.62
C GLU A 472 -6.60 14.50 12.32
N SER A 473 -6.86 14.17 11.05
CA SER A 473 -7.94 13.25 10.67
C SER A 473 -7.78 11.89 11.35
N GLN A 474 -6.57 11.31 11.34
CA GLN A 474 -6.26 10.05 12.02
C GLN A 474 -6.45 10.15 13.54
N ARG A 475 -6.11 11.30 14.15
CA ARG A 475 -6.35 11.54 15.58
C ARG A 475 -7.83 11.51 15.90
N ILE A 476 -8.65 12.27 15.16
CA ILE A 476 -10.11 12.31 15.35
C ILE A 476 -10.70 10.89 15.24
N ILE A 477 -10.32 10.13 14.20
CA ILE A 477 -10.81 8.77 14.00
C ILE A 477 -10.40 7.87 15.16
N SER A 478 -9.13 7.91 15.56
CA SER A 478 -8.61 7.09 16.65
C SER A 478 -9.28 7.37 18.00
N GLU A 479 -9.63 8.63 18.27
CA GLU A 479 -10.30 9.01 19.50
C GLU A 479 -11.80 8.71 19.46
N ASP A 480 -12.48 9.14 18.39
CA ASP A 480 -13.94 9.32 18.42
C ASP A 480 -14.71 8.27 17.61
N ALA A 481 -14.11 7.66 16.58
CA ALA A 481 -14.81 6.66 15.77
C ALA A 481 -14.95 5.30 16.47
N GLY A 482 -15.92 4.51 16.00
CA GLY A 482 -16.22 3.17 16.52
C GLY A 482 -15.21 2.08 16.14
N MET A 483 -14.04 2.43 15.64
CA MET A 483 -13.00 1.48 15.22
C MET A 483 -12.06 1.12 16.37
N VAL A 484 -11.90 -0.18 16.62
CA VAL A 484 -10.87 -0.75 17.51
C VAL A 484 -9.89 -1.51 16.63
N CYS A 485 -9.00 -0.80 15.93
CA CYS A 485 -7.95 -1.39 15.10
C CYS A 485 -6.81 -1.87 16.00
N PHE A 486 -6.64 -3.18 16.13
CA PHE A 486 -5.61 -3.73 16.99
C PHE A 486 -4.33 -4.13 16.25
N ALA A 487 -4.40 -4.43 14.95
CA ALA A 487 -3.23 -4.87 14.19
C ALA A 487 -3.27 -4.39 12.74
N VAL A 488 -2.08 -4.15 12.19
CA VAL A 488 -1.83 -3.98 10.75
C VAL A 488 -0.89 -5.11 10.34
N GLY A 489 -1.35 -6.03 9.52
CA GLY A 489 -0.58 -7.21 9.09
C GLY A 489 0.66 -6.83 8.28
N ASP A 490 1.65 -7.70 8.29
CA ASP A 490 2.80 -7.59 7.43
C ASP A 490 2.59 -8.44 6.17
N GLN A 491 3.11 -7.99 5.05
CA GLN A 491 3.24 -8.82 3.86
C GLN A 491 4.58 -9.56 3.89
N MET A 492 4.58 -10.81 3.45
CA MET A 492 5.78 -11.65 3.46
C MET A 492 5.88 -12.44 2.17
N ASP A 493 6.95 -12.18 1.45
CA ASP A 493 7.29 -12.89 0.22
C ASP A 493 8.54 -13.73 0.43
N GLY A 494 8.67 -14.83 -0.31
CA GLY A 494 9.84 -15.69 -0.27
C GLY A 494 10.53 -15.73 -1.62
N SER A 495 11.87 -15.79 -1.62
CA SER A 495 12.62 -15.97 -2.85
C SER A 495 13.86 -16.83 -2.67
N SER A 496 14.31 -17.46 -3.76
CA SER A 496 15.65 -18.04 -3.84
C SER A 496 16.72 -16.98 -3.60
N THR A 497 17.80 -17.35 -2.90
CA THR A 497 18.97 -16.47 -2.72
C THR A 497 19.70 -16.12 -4.01
N LYS A 498 19.39 -16.80 -5.13
CA LYS A 498 19.90 -16.47 -6.47
C LYS A 498 19.14 -15.29 -7.11
N LEU A 499 17.93 -15.01 -6.66
CA LEU A 499 17.10 -13.93 -7.18
C LEU A 499 17.43 -12.61 -6.48
N ARG A 500 17.45 -11.54 -7.25
CA ARG A 500 17.62 -10.15 -6.80
C ARG A 500 16.42 -9.33 -7.23
N GLY A 501 16.22 -8.18 -6.62
CA GLY A 501 15.15 -7.24 -6.97
C GLY A 501 13.80 -7.53 -6.33
N LEU A 502 13.68 -8.54 -5.46
CA LEU A 502 12.53 -8.68 -4.59
C LEU A 502 12.75 -7.82 -3.34
N GLU A 503 12.19 -6.64 -3.34
CA GLU A 503 12.30 -5.65 -2.28
C GLU A 503 10.94 -5.40 -1.61
N SER A 504 10.99 -4.94 -0.36
CA SER A 504 9.80 -4.44 0.33
C SER A 504 9.19 -3.27 -0.43
N HIS A 505 7.87 -3.28 -0.60
CA HIS A 505 7.16 -2.20 -1.26
C HIS A 505 5.97 -1.72 -0.44
N ALA A 506 5.73 -0.39 -0.41
CA ALA A 506 4.69 0.22 0.41
C ALA A 506 3.26 -0.21 0.00
N ARG A 507 3.05 -0.67 -1.24
CA ARG A 507 1.72 -0.91 -1.81
C ARG A 507 1.34 -2.39 -1.87
N TYR A 508 2.05 -3.20 -2.66
CA TYR A 508 1.70 -4.59 -2.92
C TYR A 508 2.88 -5.54 -2.76
N ASP A 509 2.56 -6.84 -2.66
CA ASP A 509 3.51 -7.96 -2.66
C ASP A 509 4.33 -8.02 -3.96
N MET A 510 5.36 -8.87 -4.00
CA MET A 510 6.20 -9.11 -5.16
C MET A 510 6.81 -7.82 -5.77
N ASN A 511 7.27 -6.89 -4.89
CA ASN A 511 7.82 -5.58 -5.28
C ASN A 511 6.82 -4.79 -6.15
N ASP A 512 5.60 -4.57 -5.63
CA ASP A 512 4.47 -3.94 -6.32
C ASP A 512 3.98 -4.74 -7.53
N ASN A 513 4.00 -6.07 -7.45
CA ASN A 513 3.69 -6.97 -8.57
C ASN A 513 4.61 -6.79 -9.79
N ARG A 514 5.76 -6.11 -9.63
CA ARG A 514 6.72 -5.78 -10.69
C ARG A 514 8.01 -6.58 -10.62
N LEU A 515 8.06 -7.70 -9.88
CA LEU A 515 9.27 -8.51 -9.74
C LEU A 515 9.78 -9.01 -11.11
N ALA A 516 8.89 -9.38 -12.03
CA ALA A 516 9.24 -9.77 -13.39
C ALA A 516 9.98 -8.64 -14.15
N GLU A 517 9.56 -7.39 -13.95
CA GLU A 517 10.19 -6.21 -14.57
C GLU A 517 11.49 -5.81 -13.87
N LYS A 518 11.51 -5.81 -12.52
CA LYS A 518 12.60 -5.25 -11.70
C LYS A 518 13.69 -6.26 -11.34
N GLY A 519 13.39 -7.55 -11.33
CA GLY A 519 14.28 -8.62 -10.84
C GLY A 519 15.35 -9.05 -11.85
N TRP A 520 16.37 -9.79 -11.32
CA TRP A 520 17.41 -10.45 -12.10
C TRP A 520 18.04 -11.60 -11.29
N PHE A 521 18.77 -12.51 -11.94
CA PHE A 521 19.57 -13.52 -11.24
C PHE A 521 21.00 -13.03 -10.98
N ALA A 522 21.55 -13.38 -9.80
CA ALA A 522 22.89 -13.01 -9.35
C ALA A 522 24.02 -13.59 -10.23
#